data_ea43277629890d83b094abf31b8b1dbd
#
_entry.id   ea43277629890d83b094abf31b8b1dbd
#
_cell.length_a   1.000
_cell.length_b   1.000
_cell.length_c   1.000
_cell.angle_alpha   90.00
_cell.angle_beta   90.00
_cell.angle_gamma   90.00
#
_symmetry.space_group_name_H-M   'P 1'
#
loop_
_entity.id
_entity.type
_entity.pdbx_description
1 polymer ?
#
loop_
_entity_poly.entity_id
_entity_poly.type
_entity_poly.pdbx_seq_one_letter_code
_entity_poly.pdbx_strand_id
1 'polypeptide(L)'
;MRRLPRVIMTTAIVATLSLPAGCGSGGTEPSPARPAADQVTYVTGFGTFGREAYVYVALDKGYFREAGIEVSVQPGTGSGENMAALAGGRAHFSPIDFTAMLLTAGSGRATGTVAVAAVHQRTLAALMTLGDSGISEPKDLEGRTVGDTATSVIAMMFPTYAKLTGVDRSKVKWVSLQPAQLAANLASGKVDAIGQYVVGRPTVANAARGKEVKVLPFGNVITDMYGSALSTSATLAAQNPDLVRRFTGALFKGLAYAVDNPREAARILLAHQPAQNAEAAAAELTLIAPYVRPAGGEPMGAMSRERVERAIGVLREAGAFTGEVAPESVVSFGLVPKG
;
A
#
# COMPACT_ATOMS: atom_id res chain seq x y z
N MET A 1 -34.61 59.54 -13.48
CA MET A 1 -36.03 60.01 -13.25
C MET A 1 -36.99 58.96 -13.78
N ARG A 2 -37.64 58.21 -12.95
CA ARG A 2 -39.06 57.82 -13.01
C ARG A 2 -39.37 56.93 -11.80
N ARG A 3 -40.37 57.37 -11.06
CA ARG A 3 -40.78 56.95 -9.72
C ARG A 3 -41.70 55.70 -9.79
N LEU A 4 -41.70 54.96 -8.69
CA LEU A 4 -42.68 53.96 -8.23
C LEU A 4 -44.15 54.34 -8.47
N PRO A 5 -45.06 53.33 -8.36
CA PRO A 5 -45.85 53.37 -7.11
C PRO A 5 -45.99 52.03 -6.37
N ARG A 6 -46.10 52.21 -5.03
CA ARG A 6 -46.59 51.25 -4.07
C ARG A 6 -48.09 50.99 -4.26
N VAL A 7 -48.47 49.72 -4.14
CA VAL A 7 -49.89 49.40 -3.89
C VAL A 7 -49.93 48.63 -2.56
N ILE A 8 -50.61 49.23 -1.61
CA ILE A 8 -51.08 48.68 -0.34
C ILE A 8 -52.43 48.02 -0.60
N MET A 9 -52.64 46.77 -0.18
CA MET A 9 -53.95 46.19 -0.09
C MET A 9 -54.10 45.37 1.18
N THR A 10 -55.12 45.77 1.91
CA THR A 10 -55.49 45.50 3.28
C THR A 10 -56.24 44.18 3.44
N THR A 11 -55.91 43.44 4.48
CA THR A 11 -56.70 42.65 5.43
C THR A 11 -58.09 42.08 5.03
N ALA A 12 -58.24 40.75 5.21
CA ALA A 12 -59.47 40.18 5.74
C ALA A 12 -59.17 38.92 6.56
N ILE A 13 -59.40 38.97 7.86
CA ILE A 13 -59.38 37.89 8.83
C ILE A 13 -60.72 37.16 8.71
N VAL A 14 -60.68 35.85 8.45
CA VAL A 14 -61.82 34.94 8.68
C VAL A 14 -61.37 33.86 9.66
N ALA A 15 -61.81 33.93 10.91
CA ALA A 15 -61.68 32.92 11.93
C ALA A 15 -62.75 31.83 11.72
N THR A 16 -62.33 30.61 11.42
CA THR A 16 -63.19 29.42 11.56
C THR A 16 -62.63 28.48 12.60
N LEU A 17 -63.31 28.38 13.72
CA LEU A 17 -63.13 27.32 14.72
C LEU A 17 -63.56 25.99 14.08
N SER A 18 -62.68 24.98 14.18
CA SER A 18 -63.03 23.59 13.99
C SER A 18 -62.35 22.75 15.08
N LEU A 19 -63.14 22.03 15.86
CA LEU A 19 -62.75 21.15 16.96
C LEU A 19 -61.95 19.91 16.47
N PRO A 20 -61.18 19.28 17.39
CA PRO A 20 -60.25 18.22 17.01
C PRO A 20 -60.94 16.86 16.97
N ALA A 21 -60.78 16.12 15.87
CA ALA A 21 -60.98 14.70 15.83
C ALA A 21 -59.59 14.03 16.02
N GLY A 22 -59.40 13.39 17.16
CA GLY A 22 -58.18 12.59 17.42
C GLY A 22 -58.15 11.36 16.53
N CYS A 23 -57.01 11.19 15.83
CA CYS A 23 -56.59 9.92 15.32
C CYS A 23 -55.08 9.79 15.64
N GLY A 24 -54.74 8.71 16.33
CA GLY A 24 -53.39 8.43 16.77
C GLY A 24 -52.42 8.34 15.61
N SER A 25 -51.51 9.30 15.52
CA SER A 25 -50.31 9.21 14.73
C SER A 25 -49.26 8.46 15.53
N GLY A 26 -49.03 7.20 15.16
CA GLY A 26 -47.83 6.48 15.57
C GLY A 26 -46.62 7.32 15.14
N GLY A 27 -45.98 7.96 16.11
CA GLY A 27 -44.74 8.67 15.89
C GLY A 27 -43.68 7.67 15.45
N THR A 28 -43.37 7.68 14.17
CA THR A 28 -42.12 7.07 13.69
C THR A 28 -41.00 7.95 14.24
N GLU A 29 -40.39 7.51 15.34
CA GLU A 29 -39.17 8.15 15.80
C GLU A 29 -38.19 8.22 14.62
N PRO A 30 -37.61 9.37 14.33
CA PRO A 30 -36.59 9.45 13.30
C PRO A 30 -35.44 8.51 13.69
N SER A 31 -35.25 7.45 12.90
CA SER A 31 -34.09 6.56 13.08
C SER A 31 -32.84 7.45 13.14
N PRO A 32 -31.97 7.27 14.14
CA PRO A 32 -30.80 8.13 14.28
C PRO A 32 -30.03 8.10 12.97
N ALA A 33 -29.81 9.28 12.39
CA ALA A 33 -29.06 9.41 11.15
C ALA A 33 -27.71 8.73 11.35
N ARG A 34 -27.40 7.73 10.49
CA ARG A 34 -26.12 7.03 10.54
C ARG A 34 -25.03 8.09 10.38
N PRO A 35 -23.99 8.12 11.23
CA PRO A 35 -22.88 9.05 11.05
C PRO A 35 -22.34 8.99 9.61
N ALA A 36 -21.98 10.13 9.04
CA ALA A 36 -21.37 10.17 7.73
C ALA A 36 -20.11 9.28 7.72
N ALA A 37 -19.92 8.51 6.65
CA ALA A 37 -18.74 7.65 6.51
C ALA A 37 -17.46 8.48 6.42
N ASP A 38 -16.40 8.01 7.06
CA ASP A 38 -15.07 8.61 6.93
C ASP A 38 -14.56 8.46 5.49
N GLN A 39 -14.16 9.56 4.87
CA GLN A 39 -13.60 9.56 3.51
C GLN A 39 -12.10 9.27 3.57
N VAL A 40 -11.66 8.19 2.95
CA VAL A 40 -10.28 7.71 3.00
C VAL A 40 -9.69 7.58 1.59
N THR A 41 -8.53 8.17 1.37
CA THR A 41 -7.70 7.92 0.19
C THR A 41 -6.65 6.87 0.55
N TYR A 42 -6.68 5.72 -0.14
CA TYR A 42 -5.68 4.67 -0.08
C TYR A 42 -4.83 4.69 -1.35
N VAL A 43 -3.52 4.72 -1.20
CA VAL A 43 -2.57 4.62 -2.31
C VAL A 43 -1.93 3.25 -2.27
N THR A 44 -1.97 2.48 -3.38
CA THR A 44 -1.33 1.17 -3.46
C THR A 44 0.20 1.28 -3.30
N GLY A 45 0.88 0.20 -2.94
CA GLY A 45 2.31 0.26 -2.69
C GLY A 45 3.13 0.58 -3.94
N PHE A 46 2.81 -0.09 -5.05
CA PHE A 46 3.54 0.04 -6.31
C PHE A 46 2.67 -0.43 -7.48
N GLY A 47 2.03 0.49 -8.18
CA GLY A 47 1.05 0.18 -9.23
C GLY A 47 -0.18 -0.57 -8.72
N THR A 48 -0.87 -1.26 -9.61
CA THR A 48 -2.05 -2.09 -9.31
C THR A 48 -1.85 -3.50 -9.84
N PHE A 49 -1.02 -4.29 -9.17
CA PHE A 49 -0.73 -5.68 -9.52
C PHE A 49 -1.63 -6.65 -8.73
N GLY A 50 -1.56 -7.94 -9.04
CA GLY A 50 -2.34 -8.99 -8.38
C GLY A 50 -2.21 -8.96 -6.86
N ARG A 51 -1.02 -8.72 -6.34
CA ARG A 51 -0.74 -8.60 -4.90
C ARG A 51 -1.48 -7.45 -4.21
N GLU A 52 -2.01 -6.47 -4.95
CA GLU A 52 -2.81 -5.36 -4.40
C GLU A 52 -4.32 -5.66 -4.42
N ALA A 53 -4.74 -6.86 -4.88
CA ALA A 53 -6.16 -7.21 -5.00
C ALA A 53 -6.92 -7.13 -3.66
N TYR A 54 -6.23 -7.26 -2.54
CA TYR A 54 -6.84 -7.28 -1.21
C TYR A 54 -7.63 -6.01 -0.87
N VAL A 55 -7.20 -4.84 -1.34
CA VAL A 55 -7.96 -3.59 -1.11
C VAL A 55 -9.25 -3.59 -1.91
N TYR A 56 -9.23 -4.09 -3.14
CA TYR A 56 -10.44 -4.21 -3.98
C TYR A 56 -11.39 -5.27 -3.43
N VAL A 57 -10.86 -6.37 -2.87
CA VAL A 57 -11.65 -7.35 -2.13
C VAL A 57 -12.34 -6.72 -0.93
N ALA A 58 -11.63 -5.91 -0.15
CA ALA A 58 -12.22 -5.22 1.00
C ALA A 58 -13.33 -4.23 0.59
N LEU A 59 -13.19 -3.58 -0.58
CA LEU A 59 -14.23 -2.74 -1.17
C LEU A 59 -15.44 -3.56 -1.60
N ASP A 60 -15.23 -4.58 -2.43
CA ASP A 60 -16.29 -5.40 -3.04
C ASP A 60 -17.09 -6.18 -1.98
N LYS A 61 -16.41 -6.77 -1.01
CA LYS A 61 -17.04 -7.48 0.12
C LYS A 61 -17.69 -6.53 1.14
N GLY A 62 -17.52 -5.22 1.00
CA GLY A 62 -18.14 -4.22 1.88
C GLY A 62 -17.48 -4.07 3.25
N TYR A 63 -16.28 -4.60 3.49
CA TYR A 63 -15.62 -4.53 4.79
C TYR A 63 -15.33 -3.10 5.24
N PHE A 64 -14.98 -2.20 4.33
CA PHE A 64 -14.82 -0.78 4.63
C PHE A 64 -16.14 -0.12 4.98
N ARG A 65 -17.22 -0.43 4.22
CA ARG A 65 -18.55 0.11 4.49
C ARG A 65 -19.12 -0.34 5.84
N GLU A 66 -18.87 -1.61 6.22
CA GLU A 66 -19.20 -2.13 7.55
C GLU A 66 -18.45 -1.38 8.66
N ALA A 67 -17.21 -0.97 8.38
CA ALA A 67 -16.38 -0.17 9.28
C ALA A 67 -16.73 1.34 9.27
N GLY A 68 -17.74 1.78 8.50
CA GLY A 68 -18.13 3.18 8.38
C GLY A 68 -17.14 4.01 7.57
N ILE A 69 -16.46 3.41 6.61
CA ILE A 69 -15.41 4.04 5.81
C ILE A 69 -15.75 3.95 4.31
N GLU A 70 -15.54 5.04 3.59
CA GLU A 70 -15.60 5.10 2.13
C GLU A 70 -14.20 5.32 1.58
N VAL A 71 -13.74 4.39 0.72
CA VAL A 71 -12.34 4.34 0.27
C VAL A 71 -12.22 4.65 -1.21
N SER A 72 -11.35 5.62 -1.54
CA SER A 72 -10.85 5.87 -2.88
C SER A 72 -9.46 5.25 -3.03
N VAL A 73 -9.26 4.39 -4.03
CA VAL A 73 -7.98 3.72 -4.30
C VAL A 73 -7.26 4.39 -5.44
N GLN A 74 -5.99 4.74 -5.24
CA GLN A 74 -5.12 5.34 -6.23
C GLN A 74 -3.85 4.50 -6.43
N PRO A 75 -3.29 4.43 -7.65
CA PRO A 75 -2.03 3.72 -7.89
C PRO A 75 -0.85 4.48 -7.28
N GLY A 76 0.01 3.76 -6.54
CA GLY A 76 1.26 4.28 -6.02
C GLY A 76 2.43 4.07 -6.97
N THR A 77 3.50 4.82 -6.78
CA THR A 77 4.70 4.77 -7.61
C THR A 77 5.95 4.33 -6.85
N GLY A 78 5.79 3.96 -5.58
CA GLY A 78 6.87 3.47 -4.73
C GLY A 78 6.91 4.14 -3.37
N SER A 79 7.66 3.54 -2.46
CA SER A 79 7.66 3.91 -1.04
C SER A 79 8.01 5.37 -0.78
N GLY A 80 8.94 5.95 -1.53
CA GLY A 80 9.35 7.35 -1.33
C GLY A 80 8.24 8.34 -1.62
N GLU A 81 7.59 8.23 -2.79
CA GLU A 81 6.46 9.09 -3.17
C GLU A 81 5.24 8.85 -2.27
N ASN A 82 4.98 7.60 -1.92
CA ASN A 82 3.87 7.25 -1.04
C ASN A 82 4.07 7.82 0.37
N MET A 83 5.29 7.78 0.94
CA MET A 83 5.61 8.46 2.21
C MET A 83 5.35 9.97 2.12
N ALA A 84 5.79 10.60 1.03
CA ALA A 84 5.54 12.03 0.82
C ALA A 84 4.03 12.35 0.68
N ALA A 85 3.25 11.47 0.07
CA ALA A 85 1.80 11.61 -0.05
C ALA A 85 1.11 11.50 1.32
N LEU A 86 1.52 10.53 2.17
CA LEU A 86 1.00 10.36 3.53
C LEU A 86 1.37 11.56 4.42
N ALA A 87 2.65 11.94 4.45
CA ALA A 87 3.12 13.06 5.26
C ALA A 87 2.48 14.39 4.87
N GLY A 88 2.20 14.58 3.59
CA GLY A 88 1.53 15.77 3.04
C GLY A 88 0.00 15.73 3.08
N GLY A 89 -0.62 14.68 3.65
CA GLY A 89 -2.08 14.55 3.76
C GLY A 89 -2.81 14.31 2.44
N ARG A 90 -2.09 13.99 1.35
CA ARG A 90 -2.70 13.63 0.05
C ARG A 90 -3.22 12.20 0.02
N ALA A 91 -2.72 11.35 0.90
CA ALA A 91 -3.20 10.00 1.15
C ALA A 91 -3.37 9.80 2.66
N HIS A 92 -4.30 8.92 3.04
CA HIS A 92 -4.53 8.55 4.43
C HIS A 92 -3.78 7.27 4.79
N PHE A 93 -3.74 6.30 3.88
CA PHE A 93 -3.06 5.02 4.08
C PHE A 93 -2.34 4.57 2.80
N SER A 94 -1.22 3.88 3.00
CA SER A 94 -0.48 3.21 1.92
C SER A 94 0.38 2.09 2.52
N PRO A 95 0.58 0.97 1.83
CA PRO A 95 1.64 0.03 2.17
C PRO A 95 2.98 0.62 1.75
N ILE A 96 3.84 0.88 2.73
CA ILE A 96 5.22 1.34 2.53
C ILE A 96 6.16 0.17 2.84
N ASP A 97 7.15 -0.08 2.00
CA ASP A 97 8.17 -1.05 2.37
C ASP A 97 8.92 -0.59 3.61
N PHE A 98 8.99 -1.45 4.61
CA PHE A 98 9.49 -1.10 5.93
C PHE A 98 10.98 -0.74 5.90
N THR A 99 11.76 -1.38 5.00
CA THR A 99 13.17 -1.02 4.81
C THR A 99 13.32 0.40 4.28
N ALA A 100 12.44 0.84 3.37
CA ALA A 100 12.46 2.23 2.87
C ALA A 100 12.18 3.24 4.00
N MET A 101 11.27 2.90 4.95
CA MET A 101 11.03 3.75 6.13
C MET A 101 12.28 3.84 7.00
N LEU A 102 12.93 2.71 7.29
CA LEU A 102 14.15 2.66 8.09
C LEU A 102 15.31 3.43 7.44
N LEU A 103 15.52 3.26 6.13
CA LEU A 103 16.55 3.99 5.37
C LEU A 103 16.30 5.51 5.38
N THR A 104 15.05 5.91 5.26
CA THR A 104 14.67 7.34 5.30
C THR A 104 14.90 7.92 6.69
N ALA A 105 14.44 7.25 7.74
CA ALA A 105 14.64 7.68 9.12
C ALA A 105 16.12 7.71 9.50
N GLY A 106 16.87 6.66 9.15
CA GLY A 106 18.31 6.55 9.43
C GLY A 106 19.18 7.55 8.67
N SER A 107 18.67 8.15 7.58
CA SER A 107 19.33 9.28 6.90
C SER A 107 19.10 10.63 7.59
N GLY A 108 18.45 10.66 8.75
CA GLY A 108 18.10 11.88 9.48
C GLY A 108 16.90 12.65 8.91
N ARG A 109 16.21 12.11 7.91
CA ARG A 109 14.99 12.71 7.37
C ARG A 109 13.77 12.23 8.15
N ALA A 110 12.94 13.16 8.61
CA ALA A 110 11.65 12.80 9.20
C ALA A 110 10.77 12.14 8.13
N THR A 111 10.26 10.95 8.41
CA THR A 111 9.33 10.28 7.49
C THR A 111 7.95 10.94 7.51
N GLY A 112 7.56 11.55 8.64
CA GLY A 112 6.19 12.04 8.88
C GLY A 112 5.14 10.92 8.87
N THR A 113 5.58 9.66 8.77
CA THR A 113 4.73 8.47 8.64
C THR A 113 5.11 7.41 9.66
N VAL A 114 4.15 6.61 10.08
CA VAL A 114 4.35 5.46 10.96
C VAL A 114 3.66 4.23 10.39
N ALA A 115 4.30 3.07 10.55
CA ALA A 115 3.69 1.78 10.28
C ALA A 115 2.70 1.43 11.40
N VAL A 116 1.58 0.81 11.02
CA VAL A 116 0.52 0.39 11.95
C VAL A 116 0.22 -1.11 11.86
N ALA A 117 0.68 -1.79 10.80
CA ALA A 117 0.57 -3.24 10.67
C ALA A 117 1.52 -3.75 9.57
N ALA A 118 2.13 -4.92 9.73
CA ALA A 118 2.91 -5.56 8.68
C ALA A 118 2.00 -6.22 7.64
N VAL A 119 1.97 -5.73 6.42
CA VAL A 119 1.30 -6.42 5.31
C VAL A 119 2.09 -7.66 4.92
N HIS A 120 3.40 -7.54 4.86
CA HIS A 120 4.30 -8.64 4.56
C HIS A 120 5.28 -8.88 5.71
N GLN A 121 5.32 -10.12 6.17
CA GLN A 121 6.20 -10.54 7.27
C GLN A 121 7.68 -10.67 6.85
N ARG A 122 7.98 -10.65 5.56
CA ARG A 122 9.36 -10.68 5.02
C ARG A 122 9.46 -9.77 3.80
N THR A 123 10.67 -9.23 3.57
CA THR A 123 10.90 -8.43 2.35
C THR A 123 10.67 -9.24 1.09
N LEU A 124 10.07 -8.58 0.12
CA LEU A 124 9.78 -9.13 -1.21
C LEU A 124 10.64 -8.47 -2.29
N ALA A 125 11.48 -7.50 -1.92
CA ALA A 125 12.29 -6.73 -2.84
C ALA A 125 13.25 -7.62 -3.64
N ALA A 126 13.29 -7.44 -4.94
CA ALA A 126 14.15 -8.19 -5.85
C ALA A 126 14.45 -7.40 -7.12
N LEU A 127 15.47 -7.82 -7.84
CA LEU A 127 15.62 -7.55 -9.26
C LEU A 127 15.16 -8.76 -10.06
N MET A 128 14.55 -8.52 -11.22
CA MET A 128 14.14 -9.56 -12.16
C MET A 128 14.77 -9.31 -13.52
N THR A 129 15.16 -10.39 -14.16
CA THR A 129 15.73 -10.39 -15.50
C THR A 129 15.22 -11.59 -16.31
N LEU A 130 15.43 -11.58 -17.62
CA LEU A 130 15.09 -12.73 -18.47
C LEU A 130 16.20 -13.81 -18.41
N GLY A 131 15.83 -15.08 -18.58
CA GLY A 131 16.74 -16.20 -18.52
C GLY A 131 17.90 -16.14 -19.51
N ASP A 132 17.67 -15.51 -20.67
CA ASP A 132 18.63 -15.31 -21.75
C ASP A 132 19.47 -14.02 -21.62
N SER A 133 19.34 -13.24 -20.57
CA SER A 133 20.02 -11.95 -20.36
C SER A 133 21.52 -12.05 -20.04
N GLY A 134 21.99 -13.23 -19.63
CA GLY A 134 23.35 -13.40 -19.10
C GLY A 134 23.50 -12.94 -17.64
N ILE A 135 22.41 -12.54 -16.97
CA ILE A 135 22.39 -12.17 -15.55
C ILE A 135 21.90 -13.36 -14.73
N SER A 136 22.75 -13.90 -13.85
CA SER A 136 22.45 -15.04 -12.98
C SER A 136 22.75 -14.76 -11.51
N GLU A 137 23.67 -13.84 -11.25
CA GLU A 137 24.06 -13.41 -9.91
C GLU A 137 24.18 -11.89 -9.82
N PRO A 138 24.25 -11.30 -8.61
CA PRO A 138 24.29 -9.84 -8.46
C PRO A 138 25.42 -9.17 -9.23
N LYS A 139 26.57 -9.80 -9.31
CA LYS A 139 27.77 -9.25 -9.99
C LYS A 139 27.55 -9.01 -11.49
N ASP A 140 26.70 -9.80 -12.13
CA ASP A 140 26.36 -9.66 -13.55
C ASP A 140 25.59 -8.39 -13.89
N LEU A 141 25.14 -7.62 -12.86
CA LEU A 141 24.50 -6.33 -13.06
C LEU A 141 25.46 -5.22 -13.50
N GLU A 142 26.79 -5.41 -13.32
CA GLU A 142 27.77 -4.42 -13.79
C GLU A 142 27.72 -4.29 -15.32
N GLY A 143 27.65 -3.05 -15.79
CA GLY A 143 27.47 -2.72 -17.21
C GLY A 143 26.03 -2.82 -17.71
N ARG A 144 25.07 -3.21 -16.87
CA ARG A 144 23.68 -3.42 -17.25
C ARG A 144 22.79 -2.21 -16.93
N THR A 145 21.63 -2.18 -17.60
CA THR A 145 20.61 -1.17 -17.39
C THR A 145 19.46 -1.77 -16.56
N VAL A 146 19.16 -1.13 -15.43
CA VAL A 146 18.05 -1.51 -14.54
C VAL A 146 16.93 -0.49 -14.67
N GLY A 147 15.72 -0.94 -14.98
CA GLY A 147 14.51 -0.12 -14.99
C GLY A 147 13.78 -0.18 -13.66
N ASP A 148 13.50 0.98 -13.07
CA ASP A 148 12.66 1.08 -11.86
C ASP A 148 12.19 2.53 -11.65
N THR A 149 11.30 2.78 -10.67
CA THR A 149 11.02 4.16 -10.26
C THR A 149 12.15 4.67 -9.36
N ALA A 150 12.46 5.97 -9.47
CA ALA A 150 13.54 6.58 -8.69
C ALA A 150 13.32 6.51 -7.16
N THR A 151 12.07 6.35 -6.73
CA THR A 151 11.65 6.34 -5.31
C THR A 151 11.15 4.96 -4.87
N SER A 152 11.43 3.90 -5.66
CA SER A 152 11.11 2.53 -5.27
C SER A 152 11.98 2.06 -4.11
N VAL A 153 11.48 1.10 -3.34
CA VAL A 153 12.28 0.46 -2.28
C VAL A 153 13.51 -0.23 -2.87
N ILE A 154 13.41 -0.81 -4.07
CA ILE A 154 14.53 -1.50 -4.70
C ILE A 154 15.65 -0.51 -5.03
N ALA A 155 15.32 0.64 -5.62
CA ALA A 155 16.29 1.72 -5.87
C ALA A 155 16.92 2.23 -4.57
N MET A 156 16.13 2.38 -3.49
CA MET A 156 16.60 2.82 -2.17
C MET A 156 17.50 1.78 -1.48
N MET A 157 17.19 0.50 -1.61
CA MET A 157 17.97 -0.61 -1.02
C MET A 157 19.21 -0.97 -1.84
N PHE A 158 19.22 -0.66 -3.13
CA PHE A 158 20.27 -1.11 -4.04
C PHE A 158 21.70 -0.72 -3.61
N PRO A 159 21.98 0.47 -3.05
CA PRO A 159 23.30 0.79 -2.53
C PRO A 159 23.80 -0.19 -1.46
N THR A 160 22.92 -0.59 -0.54
CA THR A 160 23.23 -1.58 0.51
C THR A 160 23.38 -2.97 -0.09
N TYR A 161 22.46 -3.37 -0.97
CA TYR A 161 22.53 -4.65 -1.68
C TYR A 161 23.83 -4.80 -2.49
N ALA A 162 24.21 -3.77 -3.27
CA ALA A 162 25.43 -3.75 -4.05
C ALA A 162 26.68 -3.90 -3.16
N LYS A 163 26.73 -3.18 -2.03
CA LYS A 163 27.84 -3.29 -1.07
C LYS A 163 27.97 -4.71 -0.53
N LEU A 164 26.86 -5.34 -0.12
CA LEU A 164 26.86 -6.67 0.48
C LEU A 164 27.18 -7.79 -0.53
N THR A 165 26.88 -7.55 -1.82
CA THR A 165 27.12 -8.51 -2.91
C THR A 165 28.38 -8.22 -3.72
N GLY A 166 29.13 -7.17 -3.38
CA GLY A 166 30.34 -6.77 -4.07
C GLY A 166 30.14 -6.13 -5.45
N VAL A 167 28.91 -5.71 -5.78
CA VAL A 167 28.59 -5.02 -7.04
C VAL A 167 29.10 -3.58 -7.01
N ASP A 168 29.84 -3.19 -8.03
CA ASP A 168 30.17 -1.78 -8.24
C ASP A 168 28.94 -1.05 -8.81
N ARG A 169 28.19 -0.39 -7.92
CA ARG A 169 26.97 0.32 -8.28
C ARG A 169 27.17 1.42 -9.32
N SER A 170 28.38 1.98 -9.43
CA SER A 170 28.68 3.03 -10.40
C SER A 170 28.63 2.53 -11.84
N LYS A 171 28.78 1.21 -12.05
CA LYS A 171 28.68 0.54 -13.33
C LYS A 171 27.25 0.12 -13.69
N VAL A 172 26.28 0.26 -12.78
CA VAL A 172 24.87 -0.09 -13.04
C VAL A 172 24.11 1.15 -13.47
N LYS A 173 23.54 1.11 -14.67
CA LYS A 173 22.76 2.23 -15.21
C LYS A 173 21.29 2.09 -14.77
N TRP A 174 20.73 3.12 -14.15
CA TRP A 174 19.32 3.18 -13.79
C TRP A 174 18.53 4.01 -14.79
N VAL A 175 17.35 3.50 -15.16
CA VAL A 175 16.38 4.20 -16.01
C VAL A 175 15.06 4.29 -15.25
N SER A 176 14.54 5.53 -15.12
CA SER A 176 13.26 5.76 -14.45
C SER A 176 12.11 5.35 -15.37
N LEU A 177 11.27 4.44 -14.88
CA LEU A 177 10.10 3.91 -15.57
C LEU A 177 8.91 3.91 -14.62
N GLN A 178 7.70 4.02 -15.17
CA GLN A 178 6.49 3.81 -14.38
C GLN A 178 6.27 2.32 -14.09
N PRO A 179 5.67 1.94 -12.95
CA PRO A 179 5.45 0.54 -12.57
C PRO A 179 4.81 -0.31 -13.66
N ALA A 180 3.80 0.22 -14.35
CA ALA A 180 3.08 -0.47 -15.42
C ALA A 180 3.96 -0.73 -16.68
N GLN A 181 5.07 -0.02 -16.83
CA GLN A 181 5.96 -0.13 -18.00
C GLN A 181 7.11 -1.14 -17.78
N LEU A 182 7.40 -1.51 -16.54
CA LEU A 182 8.60 -2.30 -16.19
C LEU A 182 8.67 -3.61 -16.95
N ALA A 183 7.63 -4.44 -16.83
CA ALA A 183 7.61 -5.77 -17.46
C ALA A 183 7.72 -5.70 -18.99
N ALA A 184 7.04 -4.73 -19.63
CA ALA A 184 7.10 -4.56 -21.08
C ALA A 184 8.48 -4.08 -21.56
N ASN A 185 9.15 -3.19 -20.80
CA ASN A 185 10.49 -2.73 -21.15
C ASN A 185 11.53 -3.85 -20.98
N LEU A 186 11.40 -4.69 -19.95
CA LEU A 186 12.23 -5.89 -19.79
C LEU A 186 11.98 -6.88 -20.94
N ALA A 187 10.72 -7.20 -21.24
CA ALA A 187 10.36 -8.14 -22.30
C ALA A 187 10.84 -7.73 -23.68
N SER A 188 10.91 -6.42 -23.95
CA SER A 188 11.42 -5.85 -25.23
C SER A 188 12.93 -5.62 -25.25
N GLY A 189 13.66 -5.92 -24.17
CA GLY A 189 15.11 -5.72 -24.08
C GLY A 189 15.56 -4.26 -24.00
N LYS A 190 14.66 -3.33 -23.67
CA LYS A 190 15.03 -1.92 -23.44
C LYS A 190 15.78 -1.71 -22.14
N VAL A 191 15.60 -2.61 -21.19
CA VAL A 191 16.36 -2.72 -19.95
C VAL A 191 16.74 -4.18 -19.72
N ASP A 192 17.86 -4.43 -19.05
CA ASP A 192 18.40 -5.77 -18.79
C ASP A 192 17.79 -6.41 -17.55
N ALA A 193 17.38 -5.58 -16.57
CA ALA A 193 16.71 -5.99 -15.36
C ALA A 193 15.69 -4.93 -14.91
N ILE A 194 14.77 -5.32 -14.04
CA ILE A 194 13.77 -4.41 -13.44
C ILE A 194 13.68 -4.62 -11.94
N GLY A 195 13.38 -3.54 -11.21
CA GLY A 195 12.94 -3.63 -9.83
C GLY A 195 11.54 -4.25 -9.75
N GLN A 196 11.36 -5.28 -8.93
CA GLN A 196 10.08 -5.95 -8.73
C GLN A 196 10.07 -6.70 -7.40
N TYR A 197 8.89 -7.08 -6.93
CA TYR A 197 8.76 -8.02 -5.83
C TYR A 197 8.85 -9.47 -6.33
N VAL A 198 9.45 -10.37 -5.53
CA VAL A 198 9.61 -11.80 -5.91
C VAL A 198 8.33 -12.45 -6.40
N VAL A 199 7.20 -12.06 -5.83
CA VAL A 199 5.86 -12.57 -6.18
C VAL A 199 5.34 -12.03 -7.52
N GLY A 200 5.94 -10.98 -8.08
CA GLY A 200 5.58 -10.40 -9.38
C GLY A 200 6.12 -11.21 -10.58
N ARG A 201 6.84 -12.30 -10.34
CA ARG A 201 7.38 -13.15 -11.41
C ARG A 201 6.34 -13.61 -12.43
N PRO A 202 5.11 -14.02 -12.06
CA PRO A 202 4.08 -14.40 -13.03
C PRO A 202 3.67 -13.27 -13.97
N THR A 203 3.54 -12.05 -13.46
CA THR A 203 3.23 -10.86 -14.26
C THR A 203 4.33 -10.57 -15.26
N VAL A 204 5.60 -10.65 -14.84
CA VAL A 204 6.77 -10.44 -15.72
C VAL A 204 6.84 -11.56 -16.78
N ALA A 205 6.66 -12.82 -16.39
CA ALA A 205 6.65 -13.95 -17.30
C ALA A 205 5.54 -13.86 -18.36
N ASN A 206 4.35 -13.41 -17.94
CA ASN A 206 3.24 -13.16 -18.86
C ASN A 206 3.59 -12.07 -19.89
N ALA A 207 4.15 -10.94 -19.46
CA ALA A 207 4.60 -9.88 -20.36
C ALA A 207 5.71 -10.34 -21.30
N ALA A 208 6.60 -11.22 -20.83
CA ALA A 208 7.69 -11.84 -21.60
C ALA A 208 7.24 -13.05 -22.43
N ARG A 209 5.93 -13.29 -22.58
CA ARG A 209 5.35 -14.38 -23.37
C ARG A 209 5.86 -15.77 -22.96
N GLY A 210 5.97 -16.00 -21.64
CA GLY A 210 6.40 -17.27 -21.06
C GLY A 210 7.93 -17.51 -21.05
N LYS A 211 8.75 -16.52 -21.44
CA LYS A 211 10.20 -16.62 -21.25
C LYS A 211 10.53 -16.83 -19.76
N GLU A 212 11.60 -17.56 -19.50
CA GLU A 212 12.12 -17.73 -18.14
C GLU A 212 12.43 -16.37 -17.50
N VAL A 213 12.02 -16.21 -16.25
CA VAL A 213 12.31 -15.03 -15.42
C VAL A 213 13.18 -15.48 -14.25
N LYS A 214 14.40 -14.94 -14.20
CA LYS A 214 15.31 -15.07 -13.05
C LYS A 214 15.06 -13.97 -12.06
N VAL A 215 15.21 -14.29 -10.78
CA VAL A 215 14.95 -13.39 -9.65
C VAL A 215 16.22 -13.31 -8.81
N LEU A 216 16.63 -12.09 -8.48
CA LEU A 216 17.71 -11.78 -7.53
C LEU A 216 17.10 -11.18 -6.26
N PRO A 217 16.68 -12.00 -5.27
CA PRO A 217 16.00 -11.51 -4.07
C PRO A 217 16.96 -10.77 -3.16
N PHE A 218 16.57 -9.57 -2.71
CA PHE A 218 17.36 -8.82 -1.73
C PHE A 218 17.34 -9.46 -0.34
N GLY A 219 16.26 -10.16 -0.01
CA GLY A 219 16.12 -10.89 1.26
C GLY A 219 17.11 -12.04 1.47
N ASN A 220 17.85 -12.47 0.43
CA ASN A 220 18.94 -13.44 0.58
C ASN A 220 20.18 -12.84 1.24
N VAL A 221 20.32 -11.52 1.21
CA VAL A 221 21.50 -10.80 1.74
C VAL A 221 21.12 -9.81 2.84
N ILE A 222 19.93 -9.20 2.74
CA ILE A 222 19.39 -8.28 3.75
C ILE A 222 18.28 -9.03 4.48
N THR A 223 18.66 -9.77 5.52
CA THR A 223 17.77 -10.69 6.24
C THR A 223 16.96 -9.99 7.33
N ASP A 224 15.97 -10.70 7.89
CA ASP A 224 15.12 -10.32 9.04
C ASP A 224 14.31 -9.01 8.85
N MET A 225 14.09 -8.59 7.59
CA MET A 225 13.28 -7.41 7.26
C MET A 225 11.80 -7.76 7.13
N TYR A 226 10.92 -6.92 7.71
CA TYR A 226 9.54 -6.86 7.23
C TYR A 226 9.55 -6.40 5.78
N GLY A 227 8.53 -6.82 5.01
CA GLY A 227 8.27 -6.23 3.71
C GLY A 227 7.44 -4.94 3.84
N SER A 228 6.36 -4.83 3.07
CA SER A 228 5.48 -3.66 3.21
C SER A 228 4.74 -3.68 4.54
N ALA A 229 4.64 -2.51 5.15
CA ALA A 229 3.79 -2.24 6.31
C ALA A 229 2.71 -1.24 5.93
N LEU A 230 1.47 -1.49 6.33
CA LEU A 230 0.41 -0.48 6.26
C LEU A 230 0.84 0.72 7.09
N SER A 231 0.91 1.85 6.45
CA SER A 231 1.42 3.09 7.03
C SER A 231 0.40 4.23 6.87
N THR A 232 0.49 5.17 7.78
CA THR A 232 -0.30 6.40 7.78
C THR A 232 0.57 7.56 8.23
N SER A 233 0.07 8.81 8.15
CA SER A 233 0.80 9.93 8.74
C SER A 233 0.85 9.81 10.27
N ALA A 234 1.95 10.24 10.88
CA ALA A 234 2.07 10.30 12.34
C ALA A 234 0.94 11.15 12.96
N THR A 235 0.53 12.19 12.25
CA THR A 235 -0.59 13.07 12.66
C THR A 235 -1.91 12.29 12.70
N LEU A 236 -2.27 11.54 11.63
CA LEU A 236 -3.51 10.77 11.60
C LEU A 236 -3.49 9.66 12.66
N ALA A 237 -2.36 8.98 12.83
CA ALA A 237 -2.22 7.95 13.87
C ALA A 237 -2.45 8.49 15.28
N ALA A 238 -2.01 9.72 15.56
CA ALA A 238 -2.20 10.37 16.85
C ALA A 238 -3.60 10.95 17.04
N GLN A 239 -4.17 11.60 16.01
CA GLN A 239 -5.42 12.34 16.11
C GLN A 239 -6.67 11.46 15.94
N ASN A 240 -6.60 10.41 15.14
CA ASN A 240 -7.73 9.51 14.88
C ASN A 240 -7.33 8.03 14.91
N PRO A 241 -6.87 7.52 16.06
CA PRO A 241 -6.46 6.12 16.22
C PRO A 241 -7.61 5.13 15.99
N ASP A 242 -8.86 5.55 16.17
CA ASP A 242 -10.03 4.74 15.90
C ASP A 242 -10.21 4.47 14.41
N LEU A 243 -10.15 5.50 13.57
CA LEU A 243 -10.17 5.34 12.12
C LEU A 243 -9.06 4.41 11.65
N VAL A 244 -7.85 4.57 12.20
CA VAL A 244 -6.71 3.72 11.83
C VAL A 244 -6.98 2.25 12.16
N ARG A 245 -7.54 1.93 13.34
CA ARG A 245 -7.89 0.55 13.72
C ARG A 245 -9.01 -0.02 12.83
N ARG A 246 -10.08 0.75 12.60
CA ARG A 246 -11.20 0.32 11.74
C ARG A 246 -10.73 0.05 10.30
N PHE A 247 -9.94 0.96 9.73
CA PHE A 247 -9.37 0.80 8.40
C PHE A 247 -8.46 -0.43 8.31
N THR A 248 -7.51 -0.56 9.26
CA THR A 248 -6.61 -1.72 9.33
C THR A 248 -7.40 -3.02 9.41
N GLY A 249 -8.38 -3.12 10.29
CA GLY A 249 -9.21 -4.32 10.43
C GLY A 249 -9.96 -4.68 9.14
N ALA A 250 -10.56 -3.71 8.47
CA ALA A 250 -11.27 -3.91 7.21
C ALA A 250 -10.31 -4.35 6.08
N LEU A 251 -9.17 -3.70 5.96
CA LEU A 251 -8.16 -4.03 4.95
C LEU A 251 -7.61 -5.45 5.13
N PHE A 252 -7.33 -5.84 6.38
CA PHE A 252 -6.78 -7.16 6.69
C PHE A 252 -7.80 -8.29 6.55
N LYS A 253 -9.11 -8.04 6.71
CA LYS A 253 -10.16 -8.97 6.27
C LYS A 253 -10.07 -9.20 4.76
N GLY A 254 -9.87 -8.15 3.99
CA GLY A 254 -9.65 -8.24 2.54
C GLY A 254 -8.38 -9.01 2.18
N LEU A 255 -7.29 -8.79 2.91
CA LEU A 255 -6.03 -9.50 2.70
C LEU A 255 -6.16 -10.99 3.01
N ALA A 256 -6.76 -11.35 4.15
CA ALA A 256 -7.03 -12.74 4.50
C ALA A 256 -7.87 -13.44 3.43
N TYR A 257 -8.98 -12.79 3.02
CA TYR A 257 -9.84 -13.34 1.96
C TYR A 257 -9.08 -13.53 0.64
N ALA A 258 -8.28 -12.53 0.24
CA ALA A 258 -7.56 -12.56 -1.04
C ALA A 258 -6.55 -13.70 -1.13
N VAL A 259 -5.81 -13.99 -0.05
CA VAL A 259 -4.83 -15.08 -0.05
C VAL A 259 -5.47 -16.45 0.10
N ASP A 260 -6.67 -16.54 0.70
CA ASP A 260 -7.43 -17.77 0.80
C ASP A 260 -8.24 -18.08 -0.49
N ASN A 261 -8.59 -17.05 -1.26
CA ASN A 261 -9.40 -17.13 -2.47
C ASN A 261 -8.76 -16.42 -3.67
N PRO A 262 -7.52 -16.79 -4.08
CA PRO A 262 -6.72 -16.03 -5.03
C PRO A 262 -7.38 -15.85 -6.41
N ARG A 263 -8.11 -16.86 -6.91
CA ARG A 263 -8.82 -16.75 -8.20
C ARG A 263 -10.00 -15.78 -8.15
N GLU A 264 -10.75 -15.77 -7.04
CA GLU A 264 -11.86 -14.83 -6.87
C GLU A 264 -11.34 -13.41 -6.67
N ALA A 265 -10.31 -13.22 -5.84
CA ALA A 265 -9.66 -11.94 -5.64
C ALA A 265 -9.09 -11.35 -6.95
N ALA A 266 -8.51 -12.18 -7.80
CA ALA A 266 -8.07 -11.77 -9.13
C ALA A 266 -9.24 -11.31 -10.02
N ARG A 267 -10.39 -12.01 -9.98
CA ARG A 267 -11.59 -11.57 -10.72
C ARG A 267 -12.14 -10.24 -10.21
N ILE A 268 -12.16 -10.05 -8.89
CA ILE A 268 -12.55 -8.77 -8.28
C ILE A 268 -11.58 -7.66 -8.72
N LEU A 269 -10.27 -7.90 -8.67
CA LEU A 269 -9.28 -6.94 -9.16
C LEU A 269 -9.56 -6.54 -10.61
N LEU A 270 -9.83 -7.48 -11.49
CA LEU A 270 -10.09 -7.21 -12.91
C LEU A 270 -11.34 -6.35 -13.14
N ALA A 271 -12.37 -6.48 -12.30
CA ALA A 271 -13.56 -5.62 -12.39
C ALA A 271 -13.21 -4.14 -12.14
N HIS A 272 -12.20 -3.86 -11.32
CA HIS A 272 -11.70 -2.51 -11.05
C HIS A 272 -10.52 -2.11 -11.96
N GLN A 273 -9.76 -3.07 -12.44
CA GLN A 273 -8.50 -2.88 -13.18
C GLN A 273 -8.46 -3.81 -14.41
N PRO A 274 -9.24 -3.53 -15.46
CA PRO A 274 -9.42 -4.44 -16.60
C PRO A 274 -8.16 -4.69 -17.45
N ALA A 275 -7.13 -3.86 -17.28
CA ALA A 275 -5.83 -4.06 -17.95
C ALA A 275 -4.96 -5.18 -17.31
N GLN A 276 -5.37 -5.72 -16.15
CA GLN A 276 -4.63 -6.78 -15.46
C GLN A 276 -4.90 -8.16 -16.10
N ASN A 277 -3.97 -9.10 -15.86
CA ASN A 277 -4.13 -10.50 -16.25
C ASN A 277 -4.61 -11.33 -15.05
N ALA A 278 -5.75 -11.99 -15.16
CA ALA A 278 -6.36 -12.75 -14.06
C ALA A 278 -5.50 -13.90 -13.55
N GLU A 279 -4.85 -14.64 -14.46
CA GLU A 279 -4.03 -15.79 -14.09
C GLU A 279 -2.75 -15.34 -13.38
N ALA A 280 -2.09 -14.30 -13.90
CA ALA A 280 -0.93 -13.71 -13.26
C ALA A 280 -1.28 -13.12 -11.88
N ALA A 281 -2.42 -12.44 -11.76
CA ALA A 281 -2.88 -11.88 -10.50
C ALA A 281 -3.19 -12.98 -9.46
N ALA A 282 -3.86 -14.06 -9.85
CA ALA A 282 -4.11 -15.18 -8.97
C ALA A 282 -2.82 -15.90 -8.54
N ALA A 283 -1.86 -16.03 -9.45
CA ALA A 283 -0.56 -16.62 -9.16
C ALA A 283 0.25 -15.74 -8.17
N GLU A 284 0.24 -14.40 -8.33
CA GLU A 284 0.86 -13.48 -7.38
C GLU A 284 0.25 -13.63 -5.97
N LEU A 285 -1.09 -13.71 -5.88
CA LEU A 285 -1.79 -13.90 -4.61
C LEU A 285 -1.46 -15.25 -3.94
N THR A 286 -1.31 -16.31 -4.74
CA THR A 286 -0.87 -17.60 -4.22
C THR A 286 0.57 -17.52 -3.68
N LEU A 287 1.46 -16.85 -4.40
CA LEU A 287 2.86 -16.70 -4.00
C LEU A 287 3.05 -15.79 -2.78
N ILE A 288 2.15 -14.81 -2.56
CA ILE A 288 2.28 -13.89 -1.43
C ILE A 288 1.78 -14.47 -0.11
N ALA A 289 0.92 -15.50 -0.13
CA ALA A 289 0.31 -16.08 1.06
C ALA A 289 1.31 -16.41 2.20
N PRO A 290 2.49 -17.05 1.95
CA PRO A 290 3.46 -17.31 3.00
C PRO A 290 4.21 -16.08 3.51
N TYR A 291 4.03 -14.91 2.87
CA TYR A 291 4.64 -13.66 3.29
C TYR A 291 3.71 -12.79 4.14
N VAL A 292 2.40 -13.05 4.10
CA VAL A 292 1.42 -12.25 4.86
C VAL A 292 1.04 -12.90 6.20
N ARG A 293 1.24 -14.21 6.34
CA ARG A 293 0.94 -14.93 7.57
C ARG A 293 2.16 -14.95 8.48
N PRO A 294 2.05 -14.43 9.73
CA PRO A 294 3.12 -14.55 10.71
C PRO A 294 3.39 -16.03 11.05
N ALA A 295 4.64 -16.35 11.39
CA ALA A 295 4.97 -17.60 12.05
C ALA A 295 4.52 -17.56 13.53
N GLY A 296 4.14 -18.72 14.08
CA GLY A 296 3.89 -18.80 15.53
C GLY A 296 2.48 -18.43 15.99
N GLY A 297 1.52 -18.25 15.08
CA GLY A 297 0.11 -18.00 15.44
C GLY A 297 -0.23 -16.57 15.84
N GLU A 298 0.68 -15.64 15.63
CA GLU A 298 0.40 -14.21 15.77
C GLU A 298 -0.66 -13.75 14.77
N PRO A 299 -1.43 -12.71 15.07
CA PRO A 299 -2.43 -12.18 14.12
C PRO A 299 -1.76 -11.59 12.88
N MET A 300 -2.47 -11.64 11.76
CA MET A 300 -2.03 -10.94 10.55
C MET A 300 -1.84 -9.45 10.86
N GLY A 301 -0.75 -8.89 10.39
CA GLY A 301 -0.40 -7.50 10.66
C GLY A 301 0.52 -7.30 11.87
N ALA A 302 0.80 -8.34 12.66
CA ALA A 302 1.67 -8.22 13.83
C ALA A 302 3.07 -7.66 13.48
N MET A 303 3.56 -6.81 14.36
CA MET A 303 4.93 -6.28 14.35
C MET A 303 5.45 -6.24 15.79
N SER A 304 6.64 -6.79 16.05
CA SER A 304 7.25 -6.72 17.37
C SER A 304 8.38 -5.68 17.40
N ARG A 305 8.54 -5.06 18.57
CA ARG A 305 9.61 -4.10 18.85
C ARG A 305 10.98 -4.72 18.62
N GLU A 306 11.20 -5.91 19.18
CA GLU A 306 12.47 -6.62 19.12
C GLU A 306 12.90 -6.90 17.67
N ARG A 307 11.94 -7.22 16.81
CA ARG A 307 12.24 -7.44 15.38
C ARG A 307 12.54 -6.14 14.66
N VAL A 308 11.85 -5.05 15.00
CA VAL A 308 12.15 -3.71 14.47
C VAL A 308 13.56 -3.27 14.87
N GLU A 309 13.94 -3.49 16.12
CA GLU A 309 15.30 -3.20 16.63
C GLU A 309 16.37 -4.01 15.89
N ARG A 310 16.14 -5.33 15.68
CA ARG A 310 17.05 -6.16 14.88
C ARG A 310 17.17 -5.66 13.44
N ALA A 311 16.06 -5.31 12.79
CA ALA A 311 16.05 -4.78 11.44
C ALA A 311 16.87 -3.48 11.32
N ILE A 312 16.76 -2.58 12.31
CA ILE A 312 17.57 -1.37 12.42
C ILE A 312 19.06 -1.74 12.57
N GLY A 313 19.38 -2.72 13.43
CA GLY A 313 20.74 -3.22 13.64
C GLY A 313 21.36 -3.74 12.36
N VAL A 314 20.67 -4.62 11.62
CA VAL A 314 21.14 -5.19 10.35
C VAL A 314 21.49 -4.12 9.32
N LEU A 315 20.62 -3.12 9.14
CA LEU A 315 20.87 -2.04 8.18
C LEU A 315 22.04 -1.15 8.61
N ARG A 316 22.16 -0.87 9.90
CA ARG A 316 23.29 -0.08 10.44
C ARG A 316 24.63 -0.80 10.29
N GLU A 317 24.69 -2.08 10.62
CA GLU A 317 25.89 -2.93 10.43
C GLU A 317 26.29 -3.05 8.96
N ALA A 318 25.31 -3.14 8.07
CA ALA A 318 25.52 -3.08 6.63
C ALA A 318 26.00 -1.68 6.16
N GLY A 319 26.01 -0.67 7.05
CA GLY A 319 26.41 0.70 6.75
C GLY A 319 25.41 1.44 5.85
N ALA A 320 24.15 1.05 5.90
CA ALA A 320 23.08 1.69 5.12
C ALA A 320 22.79 3.13 5.63
N PHE A 321 23.01 3.35 6.92
CA PHE A 321 22.94 4.67 7.59
C PHE A 321 23.77 4.65 8.86
N THR A 322 24.08 5.86 9.38
CA THR A 322 24.84 6.05 10.63
C THR A 322 24.00 6.65 11.75
N GLY A 323 22.84 7.20 11.44
CA GLY A 323 21.94 7.82 12.41
C GLY A 323 21.26 6.81 13.33
N GLU A 324 20.79 7.30 14.47
CA GLU A 324 19.94 6.51 15.36
C GLU A 324 18.49 6.55 14.86
N VAL A 325 17.82 5.39 14.92
CA VAL A 325 16.41 5.23 14.61
C VAL A 325 15.73 4.61 15.82
N ALA A 326 14.87 5.38 16.48
CA ALA A 326 14.03 4.83 17.53
C ALA A 326 12.88 4.02 16.89
N PRO A 327 12.58 2.81 17.34
CA PRO A 327 11.48 1.99 16.79
C PRO A 327 10.13 2.73 16.75
N GLU A 328 9.85 3.57 17.75
CA GLU A 328 8.63 4.38 17.85
C GLU A 328 8.54 5.49 16.80
N SER A 329 9.67 5.91 16.24
CA SER A 329 9.67 6.91 15.17
C SER A 329 9.16 6.36 13.84
N VAL A 330 9.11 5.04 13.70
CA VAL A 330 8.70 4.34 12.47
C VAL A 330 7.52 3.40 12.66
N VAL A 331 7.19 2.97 13.90
CA VAL A 331 6.06 2.08 14.20
C VAL A 331 5.22 2.63 15.34
N SER A 332 3.91 2.71 15.12
CA SER A 332 2.92 2.99 16.19
C SER A 332 2.47 1.67 16.82
N PHE A 333 3.25 1.13 17.76
CA PHE A 333 2.98 -0.17 18.40
C PHE A 333 1.62 -0.27 19.11
N GLY A 334 1.04 0.88 19.52
CA GLY A 334 -0.31 0.92 20.11
C GLY A 334 -1.43 0.67 19.10
N LEU A 335 -1.14 0.73 17.80
CA LEU A 335 -2.08 0.51 16.69
C LEU A 335 -1.87 -0.82 15.96
N VAL A 336 -0.73 -1.48 16.20
CA VAL A 336 -0.45 -2.80 15.62
C VAL A 336 -1.47 -3.81 16.13
N PRO A 337 -2.02 -4.69 15.26
CA PRO A 337 -2.92 -5.75 15.66
C PRO A 337 -2.33 -6.63 16.75
N LYS A 338 -3.13 -6.89 17.79
CA LYS A 338 -2.78 -7.76 18.92
C LYS A 338 -3.68 -9.00 18.87
N GLY A 339 -3.12 -10.15 19.25
CA GLY A 339 -3.86 -11.38 19.42
C GLY A 339 -4.83 -11.31 20.61
#